data_cb92301804fe8a688a135b00121ffd8f
#
_entry.id   cb92301804fe8a688a135b00121ffd8f
#
_cell.length_a   1.000
_cell.length_b   1.000
_cell.length_c   1.000
_cell.angle_alpha   90.00
_cell.angle_beta   90.00
_cell.angle_gamma   90.00
#
_symmetry.space_group_name_H-M   'P 1'
#
loop_
_entity.id
_entity.type
_entity.pdbx_description
1 polymer ?
#
loop_
_entity_poly.entity_id
_entity_poly.type
_entity_poly.pdbx_seq_one_letter_code
_entity_poly.pdbx_strand_id
1 'polypeptide(L)'
;MHIESTEINLLTPSSKLPLHSKRILVTAPRNYACRLSEQIIKKGGLPVLMPTIETCYLSNYTQLDNSLSRIKEFDWIIFTSRNGIIAFFHRMNDLNISVSVLENCQLCALGKDSESLFSFSGKVDLIPRESSPAGIVAELEKIAEIHQKKLLVPAPEVVGLPEPNVIPNLVTDLENLGIQVTRVPAYITQGLDKNIYSTELDLIRQGKIDAIAFSSTAEVESFLTMVNSPRDYGDCAIACFGPYTTANAQKLGMNVSIVSKDYSSFEGFAEAIATFFAL
;
A
#
# COMPACT_ATOMS: atom_id res chain seq x y z
N MET A 1 -48.25 26.37 17.66
CA MET A 1 -46.87 26.48 17.26
C MET A 1 -46.11 25.39 18.03
N HIS A 2 -46.03 24.18 17.44
CA HIS A 2 -45.28 23.08 18.05
C HIS A 2 -43.79 23.34 17.81
N ILE A 3 -43.07 23.57 18.89
CA ILE A 3 -41.62 23.52 18.86
C ILE A 3 -41.28 22.03 18.81
N GLU A 4 -40.90 21.51 17.63
CA GLU A 4 -40.25 20.21 17.52
C GLU A 4 -38.99 20.30 18.41
N SER A 5 -38.97 19.48 19.45
CA SER A 5 -37.76 19.27 20.25
C SER A 5 -36.75 18.63 19.32
N THR A 6 -35.78 19.41 18.87
CA THR A 6 -34.57 18.86 18.23
C THR A 6 -33.93 17.91 19.24
N GLU A 7 -34.11 16.62 19.09
CA GLU A 7 -33.35 15.62 19.84
C GLU A 7 -31.87 15.93 19.63
N ILE A 8 -31.23 16.44 20.68
CA ILE A 8 -29.77 16.57 20.71
C ILE A 8 -29.26 15.13 20.74
N ASN A 9 -28.81 14.62 19.58
CA ASN A 9 -28.09 13.37 19.53
C ASN A 9 -26.82 13.53 20.39
N LEU A 10 -26.88 13.03 21.61
CA LEU A 10 -25.76 12.96 22.53
C LEU A 10 -24.76 11.96 21.95
N LEU A 11 -23.76 12.48 21.22
CA LEU A 11 -22.64 11.69 20.74
C LEU A 11 -21.91 11.10 21.96
N THR A 12 -21.36 9.91 21.78
CA THR A 12 -20.48 9.32 22.78
C THR A 12 -19.37 10.32 23.11
N PRO A 13 -19.15 10.69 24.39
CA PRO A 13 -18.08 11.60 24.74
C PRO A 13 -16.76 11.11 24.20
N SER A 14 -15.99 11.99 23.55
CA SER A 14 -14.71 11.63 22.92
C SER A 14 -13.75 10.96 23.89
N SER A 15 -13.84 11.30 25.20
CA SER A 15 -13.06 10.68 26.28
C SER A 15 -13.32 9.16 26.46
N LYS A 16 -14.40 8.62 25.90
CA LYS A 16 -14.71 7.18 25.92
C LYS A 16 -14.22 6.46 24.68
N LEU A 17 -13.72 7.18 23.70
CA LEU A 17 -13.20 6.57 22.47
C LEU A 17 -11.75 6.09 22.67
N PRO A 18 -11.37 4.93 22.11
CA PRO A 18 -10.08 4.28 22.42
C PRO A 18 -8.86 5.10 22.04
N LEU A 19 -8.96 5.98 21.04
CA LEU A 19 -7.87 6.87 20.61
C LEU A 19 -8.06 8.32 21.11
N HIS A 20 -8.89 8.54 22.14
CA HIS A 20 -9.07 9.88 22.70
C HIS A 20 -7.71 10.50 23.07
N SER A 21 -7.50 11.75 22.65
CA SER A 21 -6.25 12.52 22.82
C SER A 21 -5.00 11.95 22.14
N LYS A 22 -5.09 10.84 21.42
CA LYS A 22 -3.95 10.25 20.70
C LYS A 22 -3.73 10.91 19.34
N ARG A 23 -2.50 11.29 19.05
CA ARG A 23 -2.05 11.84 17.76
C ARG A 23 -1.36 10.76 16.97
N ILE A 24 -1.93 10.42 15.83
CA ILE A 24 -1.43 9.35 14.97
C ILE A 24 -0.88 9.98 13.70
N LEU A 25 0.44 9.86 13.48
CA LEU A 25 1.06 10.30 12.24
C LEU A 25 0.71 9.32 11.13
N VAL A 26 0.14 9.82 10.04
CA VAL A 26 -0.26 9.05 8.86
C VAL A 26 0.73 9.36 7.74
N THR A 27 1.54 8.35 7.36
CA THR A 27 2.60 8.48 6.35
C THR A 27 2.14 8.13 4.93
N ALA A 28 0.92 7.60 4.82
CA ALA A 28 0.32 7.19 3.55
C ALA A 28 0.22 8.33 2.53
N PRO A 29 0.34 8.04 1.22
CA PRO A 29 0.14 9.01 0.15
C PRO A 29 -1.18 9.76 0.27
N ARG A 30 -1.21 11.03 -0.17
CA ARG A 30 -2.37 11.92 -0.01
C ARG A 30 -3.69 11.32 -0.48
N ASN A 31 -3.68 10.56 -1.56
CA ASN A 31 -4.86 9.90 -2.12
C ASN A 31 -5.38 8.73 -1.25
N TYR A 32 -4.55 8.20 -0.35
CA TYR A 32 -4.93 7.13 0.59
C TYR A 32 -5.06 7.60 2.04
N ALA A 33 -4.34 8.65 2.42
CA ALA A 33 -4.27 9.15 3.79
C ALA A 33 -5.65 9.44 4.41
N CYS A 34 -6.59 9.99 3.63
CA CYS A 34 -7.95 10.29 4.09
C CYS A 34 -8.69 9.04 4.58
N ARG A 35 -8.47 7.88 3.96
CA ARG A 35 -9.15 6.62 4.33
C ARG A 35 -8.71 6.12 5.71
N LEU A 36 -7.41 6.18 6.03
CA LEU A 36 -6.91 5.82 7.35
C LEU A 36 -7.30 6.89 8.39
N SER A 37 -7.18 8.17 8.01
CA SER A 37 -7.56 9.29 8.88
C SER A 37 -9.02 9.22 9.33
N GLU A 38 -9.94 8.88 8.42
CA GLU A 38 -11.36 8.69 8.75
C GLU A 38 -11.55 7.62 9.84
N GLN A 39 -10.85 6.49 9.74
CA GLN A 39 -10.96 5.42 10.72
C GLN A 39 -10.34 5.82 12.08
N ILE A 40 -9.23 6.57 12.08
CA ILE A 40 -8.63 7.12 13.28
C ILE A 40 -9.60 8.10 13.98
N ILE A 41 -10.23 9.00 13.22
CA ILE A 41 -11.20 9.98 13.72
C ILE A 41 -12.42 9.27 14.32
N LYS A 42 -12.98 8.25 13.67
CA LYS A 42 -14.10 7.44 14.19
C LYS A 42 -13.77 6.82 15.55
N LYS A 43 -12.50 6.57 15.83
CA LYS A 43 -12.03 6.04 17.12
C LYS A 43 -11.58 7.12 18.11
N GLY A 44 -11.79 8.41 17.79
CA GLY A 44 -11.50 9.55 18.65
C GLY A 44 -10.06 10.06 18.56
N GLY A 45 -9.24 9.53 17.64
CA GLY A 45 -7.86 9.96 17.46
C GLY A 45 -7.73 11.20 16.57
N LEU A 46 -6.57 11.83 16.64
CA LEU A 46 -6.19 13.01 15.85
C LEU A 46 -5.16 12.60 14.80
N PRO A 47 -5.54 12.43 13.53
CA PRO A 47 -4.57 12.16 12.47
C PRO A 47 -3.71 13.39 12.20
N VAL A 48 -2.40 13.20 12.14
CA VAL A 48 -1.41 14.18 11.65
C VAL A 48 -0.90 13.67 10.31
N LEU A 49 -1.10 14.43 9.25
CA LEU A 49 -0.75 14.00 7.91
C LEU A 49 0.69 14.37 7.58
N MET A 50 1.52 13.36 7.32
CA MET A 50 2.88 13.52 6.85
C MET A 50 3.15 12.47 5.75
N PRO A 51 2.51 12.58 4.58
CA PRO A 51 2.82 11.70 3.46
C PRO A 51 4.32 11.68 3.19
N THR A 52 4.93 10.50 3.20
CA THR A 52 6.36 10.37 2.94
C THR A 52 6.66 10.02 1.49
N ILE A 53 5.66 9.54 0.79
CA ILE A 53 5.71 9.20 -0.63
C ILE A 53 4.49 9.75 -1.36
N GLU A 54 4.61 9.87 -2.67
CA GLU A 54 3.49 10.09 -3.57
C GLU A 54 3.52 9.13 -4.75
N THR A 55 2.35 8.94 -5.37
CA THR A 55 2.19 8.14 -6.59
C THR A 55 2.01 9.07 -7.77
N CYS A 56 2.88 8.95 -8.77
CA CYS A 56 2.90 9.80 -9.94
C CYS A 56 2.79 8.97 -11.23
N TYR A 57 2.38 9.64 -12.31
CA TYR A 57 2.46 9.07 -13.65
C TYR A 57 3.92 8.91 -14.08
N LEU A 58 4.19 7.94 -14.95
CA LEU A 58 5.50 7.81 -15.58
C LEU A 58 5.80 9.02 -16.47
N SER A 59 7.05 9.45 -16.47
CA SER A 59 7.54 10.42 -17.47
C SER A 59 7.84 9.76 -18.81
N ASN A 60 8.09 8.45 -18.83
CA ASN A 60 8.40 7.66 -20.02
C ASN A 60 7.71 6.29 -19.96
N TYR A 61 6.81 6.05 -20.89
CA TYR A 61 6.02 4.82 -20.99
C TYR A 61 6.64 3.77 -21.94
N THR A 62 7.81 3.99 -22.51
CA THR A 62 8.39 3.12 -23.56
C THR A 62 8.41 1.63 -23.17
N GLN A 63 8.78 1.30 -21.94
CA GLN A 63 8.84 -0.10 -21.50
C GLN A 63 7.44 -0.73 -21.38
N LEU A 64 6.49 0.01 -20.81
CA LEU A 64 5.10 -0.43 -20.68
C LEU A 64 4.45 -0.57 -22.07
N ASP A 65 4.65 0.41 -22.95
CA ASP A 65 4.10 0.41 -24.32
C ASP A 65 4.63 -0.76 -25.13
N ASN A 66 5.93 -1.05 -25.02
CA ASN A 66 6.54 -2.22 -25.66
C ASN A 66 5.94 -3.53 -25.15
N SER A 67 5.62 -3.62 -23.85
CA SER A 67 4.97 -4.81 -23.30
C SER A 67 3.51 -4.90 -23.73
N LEU A 68 2.79 -3.79 -23.76
CA LEU A 68 1.41 -3.72 -24.23
C LEU A 68 1.28 -4.08 -25.71
N SER A 69 2.23 -3.67 -26.56
CA SER A 69 2.24 -4.05 -27.99
C SER A 69 2.39 -5.56 -28.22
N ARG A 70 3.00 -6.26 -27.25
CA ARG A 70 3.23 -7.72 -27.25
C ARG A 70 2.41 -8.45 -26.19
N ILE A 71 1.31 -7.85 -25.73
CA ILE A 71 0.56 -8.34 -24.56
C ILE A 71 0.07 -9.79 -24.73
N LYS A 72 -0.20 -10.22 -25.96
CA LYS A 72 -0.62 -11.60 -26.29
C LYS A 72 0.48 -12.66 -26.10
N GLU A 73 1.73 -12.25 -25.90
CA GLU A 73 2.84 -13.17 -25.63
C GLU A 73 2.90 -13.59 -24.15
N PHE A 74 2.18 -12.88 -23.26
CA PHE A 74 2.16 -13.18 -21.83
C PHE A 74 1.02 -14.12 -21.49
N ASP A 75 1.32 -15.15 -20.69
CA ASP A 75 0.33 -16.08 -20.14
C ASP A 75 -0.35 -15.48 -18.90
N TRP A 76 0.40 -14.67 -18.12
CA TRP A 76 -0.06 -14.08 -16.87
C TRP A 76 0.30 -12.61 -16.76
N ILE A 77 -0.58 -11.83 -16.08
CA ILE A 77 -0.26 -10.49 -15.58
C ILE A 77 -0.52 -10.49 -14.08
N ILE A 78 0.49 -10.12 -13.31
CA ILE A 78 0.43 -10.09 -11.84
C ILE A 78 0.41 -8.66 -11.35
N PHE A 79 -0.66 -8.29 -10.68
CA PHE A 79 -0.80 -6.98 -10.05
C PHE A 79 -0.59 -7.11 -8.53
N THR A 80 0.41 -6.42 -8.03
CA THR A 80 0.76 -6.39 -6.60
C THR A 80 0.19 -5.20 -5.86
N SER A 81 -0.49 -4.30 -6.57
CA SER A 81 -1.11 -3.10 -5.99
C SER A 81 -2.23 -2.55 -6.88
N ARG A 82 -3.17 -1.86 -6.25
CA ARG A 82 -4.23 -1.12 -6.95
C ARG A 82 -3.69 -0.07 -7.92
N ASN A 83 -2.60 0.61 -7.55
CA ASN A 83 -1.97 1.61 -8.42
C ASN A 83 -1.44 0.99 -9.72
N GLY A 84 -0.86 -0.22 -9.63
CA GLY A 84 -0.42 -0.96 -10.81
C GLY A 84 -1.58 -1.31 -11.74
N ILE A 85 -2.71 -1.74 -11.19
CA ILE A 85 -3.94 -2.01 -11.95
C ILE A 85 -4.41 -0.74 -12.67
N ILE A 86 -4.63 0.33 -11.92
CA ILE A 86 -5.14 1.60 -12.45
C ILE A 86 -4.21 2.12 -13.56
N ALA A 87 -2.91 2.18 -13.31
CA ALA A 87 -1.94 2.71 -14.25
C ALA A 87 -1.89 1.88 -15.56
N PHE A 88 -1.90 0.55 -15.43
CA PHE A 88 -1.88 -0.36 -16.56
C PHE A 88 -3.10 -0.18 -17.47
N PHE A 89 -4.31 -0.22 -16.89
CA PHE A 89 -5.54 -0.08 -17.69
C PHE A 89 -5.76 1.34 -18.24
N HIS A 90 -5.35 2.38 -17.51
CA HIS A 90 -5.33 3.74 -18.05
C HIS A 90 -4.43 3.82 -19.28
N ARG A 91 -3.22 3.21 -19.22
CA ARG A 91 -2.32 3.24 -20.37
C ARG A 91 -2.86 2.45 -21.55
N MET A 92 -3.51 1.30 -21.32
CA MET A 92 -4.23 0.57 -22.38
C MET A 92 -5.28 1.46 -23.05
N ASN A 93 -6.06 2.20 -22.25
CA ASN A 93 -7.08 3.12 -22.75
C ASN A 93 -6.46 4.26 -23.58
N ASP A 94 -5.38 4.89 -23.09
CA ASP A 94 -4.65 5.95 -23.81
C ASP A 94 -4.15 5.48 -25.19
N LEU A 95 -3.76 4.22 -25.30
CA LEU A 95 -3.30 3.60 -26.52
C LEU A 95 -4.43 3.01 -27.39
N ASN A 96 -5.70 3.14 -26.94
CA ASN A 96 -6.88 2.52 -27.56
C ASN A 96 -6.76 0.99 -27.71
N ILE A 97 -6.10 0.33 -26.75
CA ILE A 97 -5.99 -1.13 -26.69
C ILE A 97 -7.22 -1.69 -25.99
N SER A 98 -8.01 -2.51 -26.69
CA SER A 98 -9.20 -3.15 -26.11
C SER A 98 -8.81 -4.16 -25.03
N VAL A 99 -9.59 -4.22 -23.95
CA VAL A 99 -9.44 -5.22 -22.87
C VAL A 99 -9.59 -6.65 -23.39
N SER A 100 -10.29 -6.87 -24.51
CA SER A 100 -10.45 -8.18 -25.14
C SER A 100 -9.12 -8.85 -25.55
N VAL A 101 -8.04 -8.08 -25.70
CA VAL A 101 -6.70 -8.67 -25.98
C VAL A 101 -6.19 -9.53 -24.82
N LEU A 102 -6.77 -9.36 -23.61
CA LEU A 102 -6.41 -10.10 -22.40
C LEU A 102 -7.24 -11.40 -22.20
N GLU A 103 -8.13 -11.77 -23.15
CA GLU A 103 -8.99 -12.95 -22.98
C GLU A 103 -8.22 -14.25 -22.69
N ASN A 104 -7.07 -14.43 -23.33
CA ASN A 104 -6.22 -15.61 -23.16
C ASN A 104 -5.11 -15.42 -22.11
N CYS A 105 -5.02 -14.27 -21.48
CA CYS A 105 -4.04 -13.99 -20.45
C CYS A 105 -4.70 -14.14 -19.07
N GLN A 106 -4.08 -14.86 -18.14
CA GLN A 106 -4.58 -15.00 -16.77
C GLN A 106 -4.21 -13.76 -15.96
N LEU A 107 -5.14 -13.29 -15.12
CA LEU A 107 -4.98 -12.08 -14.33
C LEU A 107 -4.97 -12.39 -12.84
N CYS A 108 -3.94 -11.92 -12.13
CA CYS A 108 -3.81 -12.08 -10.69
C CYS A 108 -3.79 -10.73 -9.98
N ALA A 109 -4.49 -10.62 -8.86
CA ALA A 109 -4.41 -9.48 -7.95
C ALA A 109 -4.49 -9.89 -6.49
N LEU A 110 -3.93 -9.06 -5.60
CA LEU A 110 -3.91 -9.29 -4.16
C LEU A 110 -5.22 -8.84 -3.49
N GLY A 111 -5.81 -9.71 -2.69
CA GLY A 111 -6.92 -9.41 -1.79
C GLY A 111 -8.02 -8.53 -2.42
N LYS A 112 -8.35 -7.42 -1.76
CA LYS A 112 -9.39 -6.49 -2.21
C LYS A 112 -9.04 -5.70 -3.49
N ASP A 113 -7.79 -5.71 -3.92
CA ASP A 113 -7.41 -5.09 -5.20
C ASP A 113 -7.98 -5.87 -6.40
N SER A 114 -8.38 -7.14 -6.18
CA SER A 114 -9.13 -7.94 -7.15
C SER A 114 -10.45 -7.31 -7.59
N GLU A 115 -11.13 -6.57 -6.71
CA GLU A 115 -12.36 -5.82 -7.05
C GLU A 115 -12.07 -4.72 -8.08
N SER A 116 -10.93 -4.02 -7.91
CA SER A 116 -10.47 -3.02 -8.88
C SER A 116 -10.09 -3.67 -10.21
N LEU A 117 -9.37 -4.81 -10.16
CA LEU A 117 -9.01 -5.55 -11.36
C LEU A 117 -10.25 -6.02 -12.12
N PHE A 118 -11.23 -6.58 -11.42
CA PHE A 118 -12.50 -7.01 -12.01
C PHE A 118 -13.25 -5.87 -12.68
N SER A 119 -13.28 -4.68 -12.06
CA SER A 119 -13.97 -3.53 -12.65
C SER A 119 -13.37 -3.05 -13.97
N PHE A 120 -12.07 -3.24 -14.19
CA PHE A 120 -11.40 -2.90 -15.45
C PHE A 120 -11.44 -4.01 -16.49
N SER A 121 -11.24 -5.26 -16.06
CA SER A 121 -11.00 -6.40 -16.96
C SER A 121 -12.21 -7.30 -17.16
N GLY A 122 -13.19 -7.24 -16.26
CA GLY A 122 -14.32 -8.18 -16.22
C GLY A 122 -13.96 -9.57 -15.69
N LYS A 123 -12.70 -9.83 -15.32
CA LYS A 123 -12.24 -11.11 -14.78
C LYS A 123 -11.10 -10.98 -13.78
N VAL A 124 -10.95 -11.97 -12.92
CA VAL A 124 -9.78 -12.23 -12.07
C VAL A 124 -9.60 -13.74 -12.00
N ASP A 125 -8.48 -14.24 -12.46
CA ASP A 125 -8.24 -15.68 -12.55
C ASP A 125 -7.58 -16.25 -11.30
N LEU A 126 -6.81 -15.41 -10.56
CA LEU A 126 -6.15 -15.79 -9.33
C LEU A 126 -6.21 -14.68 -8.29
N ILE A 127 -6.73 -15.04 -7.11
CA ILE A 127 -6.61 -14.26 -5.88
C ILE A 127 -5.90 -15.16 -4.88
N PRO A 128 -4.64 -14.88 -4.48
CA PRO A 128 -3.92 -15.71 -3.53
C PRO A 128 -4.65 -15.79 -2.18
N ARG A 129 -4.59 -16.95 -1.53
CA ARG A 129 -5.18 -17.14 -0.18
C ARG A 129 -4.53 -16.21 0.83
N GLU A 130 -3.21 -16.11 0.78
CA GLU A 130 -2.47 -15.08 1.49
C GLU A 130 -2.32 -13.87 0.57
N SER A 131 -2.83 -12.71 1.01
CA SER A 131 -2.77 -11.46 0.24
C SER A 131 -1.36 -10.86 0.30
N SER A 132 -0.42 -11.53 -0.36
CA SER A 132 1.00 -11.20 -0.31
C SER A 132 1.75 -11.65 -1.57
N PRO A 133 2.94 -11.10 -1.86
CA PRO A 133 3.81 -11.60 -2.90
C PRO A 133 4.18 -13.09 -2.73
N ALA A 134 4.47 -13.54 -1.51
CA ALA A 134 4.73 -14.95 -1.23
C ALA A 134 3.50 -15.83 -1.50
N GLY A 135 2.30 -15.33 -1.20
CA GLY A 135 1.05 -16.01 -1.54
C GLY A 135 0.87 -16.19 -3.06
N ILE A 136 1.27 -15.20 -3.87
CA ILE A 136 1.27 -15.33 -5.35
C ILE A 136 2.18 -16.50 -5.76
N VAL A 137 3.42 -16.52 -5.27
CA VAL A 137 4.40 -17.58 -5.59
C VAL A 137 3.84 -18.95 -5.20
N ALA A 138 3.32 -19.08 -3.97
CA ALA A 138 2.78 -20.34 -3.44
C ALA A 138 1.55 -20.86 -4.22
N GLU A 139 0.73 -19.98 -4.79
CA GLU A 139 -0.39 -20.41 -5.63
C GLU A 139 0.06 -20.75 -7.06
N LEU A 140 1.00 -19.99 -7.63
CA LEU A 140 1.51 -20.28 -8.97
C LEU A 140 2.31 -21.58 -9.02
N GLU A 141 3.08 -21.90 -7.96
CA GLU A 141 3.82 -23.17 -7.84
C GLU A 141 2.92 -24.43 -7.99
N LYS A 142 1.63 -24.32 -7.65
CA LYS A 142 0.67 -25.42 -7.79
C LYS A 142 0.17 -25.65 -9.21
N ILE A 143 0.46 -24.71 -10.13
CA ILE A 143 -0.02 -24.77 -11.52
C ILE A 143 0.93 -25.63 -12.34
N ALA A 144 0.36 -26.64 -13.00
CA ALA A 144 1.14 -27.48 -13.92
C ALA A 144 1.79 -26.63 -15.03
N GLU A 145 3.05 -26.96 -15.37
CA GLU A 145 3.80 -26.29 -16.44
C GLU A 145 4.02 -24.79 -16.26
N ILE A 146 3.89 -24.27 -15.03
CA ILE A 146 4.10 -22.84 -14.75
C ILE A 146 5.51 -22.37 -15.16
N HIS A 147 6.52 -23.24 -15.09
CA HIS A 147 7.91 -22.99 -15.46
C HIS A 147 8.12 -22.65 -16.95
N GLN A 148 7.13 -22.87 -17.81
CA GLN A 148 7.20 -22.53 -19.23
C GLN A 148 6.48 -21.21 -19.56
N LYS A 149 5.86 -20.59 -18.55
CA LYS A 149 4.99 -19.43 -18.73
C LYS A 149 5.75 -18.11 -18.75
N LYS A 150 5.20 -17.16 -19.50
CA LYS A 150 5.66 -15.77 -19.55
C LYS A 150 4.74 -14.90 -18.71
N LEU A 151 5.33 -14.11 -17.84
CA LEU A 151 4.60 -13.36 -16.83
C LEU A 151 5.00 -11.90 -16.87
N LEU A 152 4.00 -10.99 -16.90
CA LEU A 152 4.18 -9.54 -16.81
C LEU A 152 3.86 -9.05 -15.40
N VAL A 153 4.75 -8.25 -14.85
CA VAL A 153 4.57 -7.58 -13.54
C VAL A 153 4.61 -6.07 -13.73
N PRO A 154 3.46 -5.41 -13.88
CA PRO A 154 3.37 -3.96 -13.82
C PRO A 154 3.67 -3.49 -12.39
N ALA A 155 4.78 -2.77 -12.20
CA ALA A 155 5.32 -2.43 -10.89
C ALA A 155 5.64 -0.92 -10.80
N PRO A 156 5.89 -0.37 -9.59
CA PRO A 156 6.38 0.99 -9.48
C PRO A 156 7.81 1.13 -9.99
N GLU A 157 8.12 2.28 -10.60
CA GLU A 157 9.45 2.87 -10.61
C GLU A 157 9.63 3.63 -9.30
N VAL A 158 10.70 3.36 -8.56
CA VAL A 158 10.94 4.00 -7.26
C VAL A 158 11.97 5.10 -7.42
N VAL A 159 11.63 6.32 -6.99
CA VAL A 159 12.46 7.53 -7.16
C VAL A 159 12.60 8.27 -5.83
N GLY A 160 13.82 8.71 -5.51
CA GLY A 160 14.09 9.53 -4.32
C GLY A 160 14.06 8.79 -2.97
N LEU A 161 13.98 7.45 -3.01
CA LEU A 161 14.11 6.59 -1.83
C LEU A 161 14.72 5.25 -2.24
N PRO A 162 15.27 4.45 -1.29
CA PRO A 162 15.68 3.09 -1.56
C PRO A 162 14.51 2.24 -2.07
N GLU A 163 14.73 1.42 -3.09
CA GLU A 163 13.68 0.50 -3.56
C GLU A 163 13.46 -0.60 -2.52
N PRO A 164 12.22 -0.77 -2.01
CA PRO A 164 11.90 -1.90 -1.14
C PRO A 164 12.08 -3.24 -1.86
N ASN A 165 12.64 -4.24 -1.17
CA ASN A 165 12.94 -5.55 -1.75
C ASN A 165 11.69 -6.39 -2.12
N VAL A 166 10.48 -5.90 -1.87
CA VAL A 166 9.23 -6.67 -2.05
C VAL A 166 9.03 -7.10 -3.51
N ILE A 167 9.16 -6.18 -4.47
CA ILE A 167 9.01 -6.51 -5.89
C ILE A 167 10.25 -7.22 -6.46
N PRO A 168 11.49 -6.78 -6.17
CA PRO A 168 12.68 -7.55 -6.56
C PRO A 168 12.66 -9.00 -6.07
N ASN A 169 12.29 -9.24 -4.80
CA ASN A 169 12.18 -10.60 -4.27
C ASN A 169 11.08 -11.41 -4.98
N LEU A 170 9.90 -10.82 -5.20
CA LEU A 170 8.85 -11.50 -5.96
C LEU A 170 9.32 -11.95 -7.34
N VAL A 171 10.01 -11.07 -8.07
CA VAL A 171 10.57 -11.40 -9.39
C VAL A 171 11.55 -12.58 -9.28
N THR A 172 12.49 -12.51 -8.32
CA THR A 172 13.46 -13.59 -8.09
C THR A 172 12.79 -14.92 -7.73
N ASP A 173 11.78 -14.88 -6.85
CA ASP A 173 11.05 -16.09 -6.42
C ASP A 173 10.27 -16.72 -7.58
N LEU A 174 9.67 -15.90 -8.46
CA LEU A 174 8.98 -16.38 -9.67
C LEU A 174 9.98 -16.96 -10.69
N GLU A 175 11.13 -16.33 -10.89
CA GLU A 175 12.19 -16.83 -11.75
C GLU A 175 12.78 -18.16 -11.24
N ASN A 176 12.84 -18.34 -9.90
CA ASN A 176 13.25 -19.62 -9.29
C ASN A 176 12.27 -20.76 -9.58
N LEU A 177 10.97 -20.44 -9.84
CA LEU A 177 10.00 -21.40 -10.34
C LEU A 177 10.17 -21.72 -11.86
N GLY A 178 11.15 -21.10 -12.52
CA GLY A 178 11.40 -21.27 -13.96
C GLY A 178 10.50 -20.42 -14.85
N ILE A 179 9.79 -19.44 -14.30
CA ILE A 179 8.90 -18.53 -15.04
C ILE A 179 9.74 -17.45 -15.73
N GLN A 180 9.38 -17.08 -16.95
CA GLN A 180 9.98 -15.94 -17.65
C GLN A 180 9.28 -14.66 -17.21
N VAL A 181 9.88 -13.91 -16.29
CA VAL A 181 9.28 -12.70 -15.71
C VAL A 181 9.72 -11.44 -16.48
N THR A 182 8.76 -10.63 -16.88
CA THR A 182 8.98 -9.28 -17.41
C THR A 182 8.41 -8.27 -16.41
N ARG A 183 9.28 -7.63 -15.63
CA ARG A 183 8.89 -6.50 -14.78
C ARG A 183 8.95 -5.21 -15.59
N VAL A 184 7.89 -4.40 -15.53
CA VAL A 184 7.84 -3.08 -16.19
C VAL A 184 7.33 -2.00 -15.26
N PRO A 185 7.89 -0.78 -15.32
CA PRO A 185 7.32 0.35 -14.62
C PRO A 185 5.94 0.68 -15.20
N ALA A 186 4.95 0.84 -14.33
CA ALA A 186 3.60 1.27 -14.68
C ALA A 186 3.25 2.64 -14.09
N TYR A 187 3.86 2.99 -12.96
CA TYR A 187 3.71 4.27 -12.25
C TYR A 187 4.97 4.57 -11.44
N ILE A 188 5.08 5.79 -10.91
CA ILE A 188 6.20 6.18 -10.03
C ILE A 188 5.72 6.18 -8.58
N THR A 189 6.54 5.61 -7.69
CA THR A 189 6.50 5.86 -6.25
C THR A 189 7.67 6.77 -5.92
N GLN A 190 7.38 8.02 -5.57
CA GLN A 190 8.38 9.05 -5.33
C GLN A 190 8.45 9.40 -3.85
N GLY A 191 9.67 9.42 -3.29
CA GLY A 191 9.92 9.97 -1.96
C GLY A 191 9.72 11.49 -1.94
N LEU A 192 9.15 11.99 -0.84
CA LEU A 192 8.92 13.43 -0.67
C LEU A 192 10.07 14.09 0.09
N ASP A 193 10.28 15.38 -0.16
CA ASP A 193 11.31 16.16 0.52
C ASP A 193 10.89 16.45 1.98
N LYS A 194 11.76 16.10 2.93
CA LYS A 194 11.57 16.36 4.35
C LYS A 194 11.35 17.84 4.69
N ASN A 195 11.86 18.75 3.88
CA ASN A 195 11.76 20.19 4.14
C ASN A 195 10.32 20.72 4.12
N ILE A 196 9.41 20.02 3.44
CA ILE A 196 7.98 20.37 3.45
C ILE A 196 7.24 19.93 4.73
N TYR A 197 7.88 19.11 5.57
CA TYR A 197 7.31 18.52 6.79
C TYR A 197 8.05 18.92 8.06
N SER A 198 8.63 20.12 8.09
CA SER A 198 9.37 20.61 9.27
C SER A 198 8.52 20.62 10.53
N THR A 199 7.25 21.00 10.43
CA THR A 199 6.30 21.03 11.57
C THR A 199 6.02 19.64 12.11
N GLU A 200 5.71 18.68 11.24
CA GLU A 200 5.41 17.30 11.63
C GLU A 200 6.64 16.62 12.23
N LEU A 201 7.82 16.82 11.65
CA LEU A 201 9.09 16.31 12.18
C LEU A 201 9.40 16.91 13.55
N ASP A 202 9.10 18.20 13.78
CA ASP A 202 9.26 18.83 15.09
C ASP A 202 8.26 18.27 16.11
N LEU A 203 7.01 18.00 15.71
CA LEU A 203 6.03 17.33 16.59
C LEU A 203 6.52 15.94 17.01
N ILE A 204 7.13 15.18 16.12
CA ILE A 204 7.71 13.87 16.44
C ILE A 204 8.82 14.04 17.49
N ARG A 205 9.81 14.91 17.23
CA ARG A 205 10.94 15.16 18.14
C ARG A 205 10.54 15.68 19.52
N GLN A 206 9.42 16.39 19.59
CA GLN A 206 8.87 16.92 20.84
C GLN A 206 8.01 15.91 21.61
N GLY A 207 7.92 14.66 21.17
CA GLY A 207 7.05 13.64 21.79
C GLY A 207 5.55 13.98 21.68
N LYS A 208 5.16 14.73 20.65
CA LYS A 208 3.76 15.13 20.41
C LYS A 208 2.99 14.15 19.52
N ILE A 209 3.62 13.09 19.07
CA ILE A 209 3.04 12.02 18.27
C ILE A 209 3.06 10.73 19.09
N ASP A 210 1.90 10.12 19.27
CA ASP A 210 1.75 8.88 20.05
C ASP A 210 2.09 7.63 19.22
N ALA A 211 1.74 7.63 17.91
CA ALA A 211 2.10 6.54 17.01
C ALA A 211 2.38 7.04 15.59
N ILE A 212 3.20 6.29 14.86
CA ILE A 212 3.46 6.47 13.43
C ILE A 212 2.89 5.27 12.69
N ALA A 213 1.99 5.52 11.75
CA ALA A 213 1.27 4.50 10.99
C ALA A 213 1.81 4.36 9.56
N PHE A 214 2.47 3.24 9.28
CA PHE A 214 2.99 2.89 7.96
C PHE A 214 2.09 1.89 7.25
N SER A 215 1.59 2.25 6.09
CA SER A 215 0.74 1.37 5.27
C SER A 215 1.52 0.58 4.20
N SER A 216 2.77 0.95 3.94
CA SER A 216 3.64 0.28 2.97
C SER A 216 5.12 0.31 3.34
N THR A 217 5.90 -0.57 2.72
CA THR A 217 7.37 -0.61 2.88
C THR A 217 8.04 0.66 2.35
N ALA A 218 7.53 1.23 1.25
CA ALA A 218 8.07 2.46 0.68
C ALA A 218 7.90 3.68 1.61
N GLU A 219 6.81 3.72 2.38
CA GLU A 219 6.60 4.75 3.41
C GLU A 219 7.66 4.67 4.50
N VAL A 220 8.01 3.44 4.94
CA VAL A 220 9.08 3.21 5.95
C VAL A 220 10.43 3.68 5.42
N GLU A 221 10.81 3.25 4.21
CA GLU A 221 12.07 3.64 3.57
C GLU A 221 12.19 5.16 3.45
N SER A 222 11.13 5.80 2.93
CA SER A 222 11.11 7.26 2.77
C SER A 222 11.15 8.00 4.11
N PHE A 223 10.37 7.56 5.11
CA PHE A 223 10.38 8.17 6.46
C PHE A 223 11.78 8.17 7.06
N LEU A 224 12.52 7.07 6.93
CA LEU A 224 13.88 6.97 7.46
C LEU A 224 14.87 7.92 6.77
N THR A 225 14.61 8.38 5.55
CA THR A 225 15.39 9.45 4.92
C THR A 225 15.10 10.84 5.48
N MET A 226 13.93 11.01 6.11
CA MET A 226 13.46 12.30 6.62
C MET A 226 13.94 12.57 8.06
N VAL A 227 14.10 11.53 8.87
CA VAL A 227 14.59 11.62 10.25
C VAL A 227 16.10 11.55 10.32
N ASN A 228 16.69 12.13 11.37
CA ASN A 228 18.15 12.13 11.50
C ASN A 228 18.67 10.92 12.30
N SER A 229 17.87 10.37 13.19
CA SER A 229 18.24 9.23 14.03
C SER A 229 17.00 8.51 14.58
N PRO A 230 17.12 7.26 15.05
CA PRO A 230 16.06 6.56 15.75
C PRO A 230 15.56 7.27 17.02
N ARG A 231 16.36 8.16 17.61
CA ARG A 231 15.95 8.95 18.78
C ARG A 231 14.86 9.97 18.45
N ASP A 232 14.78 10.43 17.20
CA ASP A 232 13.80 11.41 16.77
C ASP A 232 12.35 10.89 16.95
N TYR A 233 12.15 9.56 16.84
CA TYR A 233 10.82 8.91 16.93
C TYR A 233 10.77 7.80 17.99
N GLY A 234 11.77 7.73 18.88
CA GLY A 234 11.87 6.66 19.89
C GLY A 234 10.71 6.59 20.87
N ASP A 235 10.00 7.69 21.09
CA ASP A 235 8.84 7.75 21.97
C ASP A 235 7.51 7.41 21.26
N CYS A 236 7.54 7.21 19.94
CA CYS A 236 6.35 6.87 19.14
C CYS A 236 6.17 5.35 19.06
N ALA A 237 4.93 4.87 19.24
CA ALA A 237 4.60 3.50 18.86
C ALA A 237 4.64 3.35 17.33
N ILE A 238 5.36 2.35 16.85
CA ILE A 238 5.45 2.08 15.42
C ILE A 238 4.35 1.08 15.02
N ALA A 239 3.44 1.52 14.15
CA ALA A 239 2.33 0.74 13.65
C ALA A 239 2.54 0.39 12.17
N CYS A 240 2.44 -0.89 11.82
CA CYS A 240 2.57 -1.40 10.47
C CYS A 240 1.29 -2.08 10.01
N PHE A 241 0.88 -1.80 8.77
CA PHE A 241 -0.35 -2.32 8.16
C PHE A 241 -0.38 -3.84 8.03
N GLY A 242 0.78 -4.48 7.86
CA GLY A 242 0.82 -5.92 7.70
C GLY A 242 2.23 -6.50 7.88
N PRO A 243 2.38 -7.83 7.72
CA PRO A 243 3.62 -8.54 8.01
C PRO A 243 4.80 -8.08 7.15
N TYR A 244 4.59 -7.73 5.88
CA TYR A 244 5.65 -7.26 4.98
C TYR A 244 6.19 -5.90 5.39
N THR A 245 5.31 -4.95 5.71
CA THR A 245 5.71 -3.63 6.23
C THR A 245 6.43 -3.80 7.56
N THR A 246 5.95 -4.71 8.43
CA THR A 246 6.59 -5.03 9.71
C THR A 246 7.99 -5.59 9.52
N ALA A 247 8.15 -6.60 8.67
CA ALA A 247 9.45 -7.23 8.42
C ALA A 247 10.47 -6.23 7.83
N ASN A 248 10.03 -5.36 6.92
CA ASN A 248 10.87 -4.30 6.38
C ASN A 248 11.27 -3.29 7.46
N ALA A 249 10.31 -2.79 8.25
CA ALA A 249 10.59 -1.84 9.33
C ALA A 249 11.58 -2.41 10.37
N GLN A 250 11.38 -3.67 10.77
CA GLN A 250 12.28 -4.36 11.69
C GLN A 250 13.68 -4.56 11.11
N LYS A 251 13.78 -4.96 9.83
CA LYS A 251 15.06 -5.09 9.11
C LYS A 251 15.84 -3.77 9.09
N LEU A 252 15.12 -2.65 9.01
CA LEU A 252 15.68 -1.29 9.04
C LEU A 252 15.91 -0.75 10.46
N GLY A 253 15.76 -1.57 11.49
CA GLY A 253 16.07 -1.25 12.87
C GLY A 253 14.96 -0.56 13.66
N MET A 254 13.72 -0.52 13.14
CA MET A 254 12.59 0.03 13.88
C MET A 254 12.02 -1.00 14.87
N ASN A 255 11.64 -0.53 16.07
CA ASN A 255 10.94 -1.36 17.04
C ASN A 255 9.42 -1.28 16.78
N VAL A 256 8.87 -2.25 16.03
CA VAL A 256 7.44 -2.29 15.67
C VAL A 256 6.62 -2.76 16.86
N SER A 257 5.70 -1.94 17.33
CA SER A 257 4.83 -2.19 18.48
C SER A 257 3.44 -2.67 18.10
N ILE A 258 2.96 -2.30 16.90
CA ILE A 258 1.58 -2.54 16.45
C ILE A 258 1.62 -3.15 15.06
N VAL A 259 0.99 -4.33 14.91
CA VAL A 259 0.81 -5.00 13.62
C VAL A 259 -0.67 -5.31 13.43
N SER A 260 -1.25 -4.89 12.32
CA SER A 260 -2.63 -5.23 12.03
C SER A 260 -2.77 -6.72 11.72
N LYS A 261 -3.76 -7.36 12.33
CA LYS A 261 -4.15 -8.73 11.99
C LYS A 261 -5.01 -8.77 10.73
N ASP A 262 -5.87 -7.76 10.54
CA ASP A 262 -6.58 -7.51 9.29
C ASP A 262 -5.83 -6.45 8.49
N TYR A 263 -4.92 -6.90 7.64
CA TYR A 263 -4.18 -6.05 6.70
C TYR A 263 -4.84 -5.97 5.32
N SER A 264 -6.13 -6.27 5.26
CA SER A 264 -6.94 -6.07 4.05
C SER A 264 -7.71 -4.74 4.05
N SER A 265 -7.78 -4.05 5.21
CA SER A 265 -8.55 -2.81 5.37
C SER A 265 -7.90 -1.80 6.32
N PHE A 266 -8.09 -0.50 6.04
CA PHE A 266 -7.67 0.55 6.99
C PHE A 266 -8.50 0.58 8.27
N GLU A 267 -9.70 0.01 8.26
CA GLU A 267 -10.50 -0.21 9.47
C GLU A 267 -9.78 -1.16 10.43
N GLY A 268 -9.35 -2.32 9.93
CA GLY A 268 -8.56 -3.28 10.72
C GLY A 268 -7.25 -2.69 11.23
N PHE A 269 -6.60 -1.85 10.44
CA PHE A 269 -5.38 -1.16 10.87
C PHE A 269 -5.65 -0.17 12.00
N ALA A 270 -6.67 0.68 11.88
CA ALA A 270 -7.07 1.61 12.94
C ALA A 270 -7.54 0.86 14.19
N GLU A 271 -8.17 -0.32 14.05
CA GLU A 271 -8.54 -1.18 15.18
C GLU A 271 -7.32 -1.70 15.93
N ALA A 272 -6.28 -2.15 15.20
CA ALA A 272 -5.04 -2.58 15.82
C ALA A 272 -4.37 -1.45 16.63
N ILE A 273 -4.34 -0.23 16.08
CA ILE A 273 -3.81 0.95 16.77
C ILE A 273 -4.66 1.26 18.02
N ALA A 274 -5.99 1.23 17.89
CA ALA A 274 -6.91 1.50 18.99
C ALA A 274 -6.77 0.49 20.12
N THR A 275 -6.66 -0.79 19.78
CA THR A 275 -6.46 -1.88 20.76
C THR A 275 -5.18 -1.68 21.57
N PHE A 276 -4.10 -1.25 20.93
CA PHE A 276 -2.82 -0.99 21.61
C PHE A 276 -2.92 0.11 22.66
N PHE A 277 -3.68 1.18 22.39
CA PHE A 277 -3.83 2.30 23.33
C PHE A 277 -4.97 2.10 24.35
N ALA A 278 -5.81 1.08 24.20
CA ALA A 278 -6.85 0.75 25.17
C ALA A 278 -6.34 -0.13 26.34
N LEU A 279 -5.11 -0.66 26.23
CA LEU A 279 -4.42 -1.45 27.26
C LEU A 279 -3.71 -0.54 28.26
#